data_f913b9b9969c30301a6bfc7719be79bc
#
_entry.id   f913b9b9969c30301a6bfc7719be79bc
#
_cell.length_a   1.000
_cell.length_b   1.000
_cell.length_c   1.000
_cell.angle_alpha   90.00
_cell.angle_beta   90.00
_cell.angle_gamma   90.00
#
_symmetry.space_group_name_H-M   'P 1'
#
loop_
_entity.id
_entity.type
_entity.pdbx_description
1 polymer ?
#
loop_
_entity_poly.entity_id
_entity_poly.type
_entity_poly.pdbx_seq_one_letter_code
_entity_poly.pdbx_strand_id
1 'polypeptide(L)'
;MSHNIHISVNLPCDRERAWQAIADWEGQGRWMLQSKVWVTSEIREGIGTTITAFTGPFYKRYPLFSKLGLLDTMVVTNWQPPYRCDVMHTGKVLRGVGSFELVELSENTTRFNWSEDIECSRLQFLAIFPFLWIGVRISLARLSTSLRPPE
;
A
#
# COMPACT_ATOMS: atom_id res chain seq x y z
N MET A 1 14.21 -13.08 10.48
CA MET A 1 13.16 -12.89 11.50
C MET A 1 12.06 -12.01 10.90
N SER A 2 10.81 -12.41 11.08
CA SER A 2 9.66 -11.69 10.54
C SER A 2 9.09 -10.74 11.60
N HIS A 3 8.72 -9.52 11.16
CA HIS A 3 8.11 -8.49 12.00
C HIS A 3 6.80 -8.03 11.37
N ASN A 4 5.73 -8.07 12.14
CA ASN A 4 4.40 -7.67 11.66
C ASN A 4 4.08 -6.22 12.00
N ILE A 5 3.55 -5.51 11.00
CA ILE A 5 2.98 -4.18 11.17
C ILE A 5 1.52 -4.25 10.72
N HIS A 6 0.62 -3.75 11.55
CA HIS A 6 -0.81 -3.70 11.23
C HIS A 6 -1.34 -2.30 11.49
N ILE A 7 -1.99 -1.71 10.48
CA ILE A 7 -2.60 -0.38 10.57
C ILE A 7 -3.98 -0.45 9.94
N SER A 8 -4.97 0.14 10.61
CA SER A 8 -6.35 0.18 10.14
C SER A 8 -6.85 1.61 9.98
N VAL A 9 -7.75 1.82 9.03
CA VAL A 9 -8.49 3.06 8.85
C VAL A 9 -9.91 2.74 8.43
N ASN A 10 -10.87 3.57 8.85
CA ASN A 10 -12.24 3.48 8.36
C ASN A 10 -12.39 4.41 7.15
N LEU A 11 -12.85 3.84 6.04
CA LEU A 11 -13.08 4.57 4.81
C LEU A 11 -14.57 4.96 4.69
N PRO A 12 -14.89 6.21 4.33
CA PRO A 12 -16.28 6.69 4.26
C PRO A 12 -16.97 6.31 2.95
N CYS A 13 -16.98 5.03 2.62
CA CYS A 13 -17.58 4.49 1.42
C CYS A 13 -17.88 3.00 1.58
N ASP A 14 -18.66 2.44 0.65
CA ASP A 14 -18.91 1.01 0.60
C ASP A 14 -17.64 0.23 0.20
N ARG A 15 -17.69 -1.07 0.41
CA ARG A 15 -16.53 -1.95 0.19
C ARG A 15 -16.12 -2.02 -1.28
N GLU A 16 -17.07 -2.00 -2.19
CA GLU A 16 -16.79 -2.05 -3.62
C GLU A 16 -15.99 -0.82 -4.09
N ARG A 17 -16.44 0.36 -3.65
CA ARG A 17 -15.74 1.62 -3.96
C ARG A 17 -14.35 1.66 -3.32
N ALA A 18 -14.23 1.18 -2.08
CA ALA A 18 -12.95 1.06 -1.40
C ALA A 18 -12.00 0.14 -2.17
N TRP A 19 -12.51 -1.01 -2.63
CA TRP A 19 -11.72 -1.94 -3.43
C TRP A 19 -11.21 -1.31 -4.71
N GLN A 20 -12.07 -0.62 -5.46
CA GLN A 20 -11.69 0.04 -6.70
C GLN A 20 -10.57 1.05 -6.47
N ALA A 21 -10.60 1.80 -5.38
CA ALA A 21 -9.56 2.78 -5.04
C ALA A 21 -8.23 2.11 -4.69
N ILE A 22 -8.26 1.00 -3.96
CA ILE A 22 -7.05 0.29 -3.50
C ILE A 22 -6.45 -0.55 -4.64
N ALA A 23 -7.27 -1.21 -5.42
CA ALA A 23 -6.85 -2.10 -6.50
C ALA A 23 -6.41 -1.34 -7.77
N ASP A 24 -6.62 -0.05 -7.85
CA ASP A 24 -6.06 0.81 -8.87
C ASP A 24 -4.58 1.07 -8.55
N TRP A 25 -3.72 0.15 -8.95
CA TRP A 25 -2.30 0.17 -8.61
C TRP A 25 -1.63 1.49 -8.99
N GLU A 26 -1.81 1.94 -10.21
CA GLU A 26 -1.18 3.19 -10.67
C GLU A 26 -1.79 4.42 -10.00
N GLY A 27 -3.05 4.35 -9.60
CA GLY A 27 -3.72 5.39 -8.84
C GLY A 27 -3.25 5.50 -7.38
N GLN A 28 -2.60 4.48 -6.83
CA GLN A 28 -2.12 4.50 -5.46
C GLN A 28 -1.14 5.64 -5.18
N GLY A 29 -0.39 6.10 -6.18
CA GLY A 29 0.50 7.24 -6.03
C GLY A 29 -0.18 8.55 -5.63
N ARG A 30 -1.51 8.65 -5.78
CA ARG A 30 -2.25 9.85 -5.39
C ARG A 30 -2.45 9.95 -3.89
N TRP A 31 -2.55 8.82 -3.20
CA TRP A 31 -2.77 8.80 -1.75
C TRP A 31 -1.57 8.28 -0.97
N MET A 32 -0.75 7.40 -1.53
CA MET A 32 0.49 6.98 -0.89
C MET A 32 1.50 8.13 -0.82
N LEU A 33 1.99 8.40 0.38
CA LEU A 33 2.90 9.50 0.64
C LEU A 33 4.21 9.34 -0.15
N GLN A 34 4.55 10.35 -0.98
CA GLN A 34 5.80 10.40 -1.75
C GLN A 34 6.09 9.12 -2.54
N SER A 35 5.05 8.52 -3.13
CA SER A 35 5.17 7.25 -3.84
C SER A 35 4.66 7.35 -5.27
N LYS A 36 5.27 6.56 -6.16
CA LYS A 36 4.81 6.30 -7.51
C LYS A 36 4.69 4.78 -7.67
N VAL A 37 3.58 4.31 -8.19
CA VAL A 37 3.29 2.88 -8.35
C VAL A 37 2.95 2.61 -9.82
N TRP A 38 3.49 1.52 -10.39
CA TRP A 38 3.17 1.10 -11.74
C TRP A 38 3.19 -0.42 -11.87
N VAL A 39 2.39 -0.92 -12.82
CA VAL A 39 2.30 -2.35 -13.12
C VAL A 39 3.37 -2.68 -14.17
N THR A 40 4.11 -3.75 -13.93
CA THR A 40 5.22 -4.19 -14.80
C THR A 40 4.90 -5.45 -15.59
N SER A 41 3.81 -6.17 -15.27
CA SER A 41 3.36 -7.35 -16.00
C SER A 41 2.37 -7.01 -17.11
N GLU A 42 2.17 -7.95 -18.05
CA GLU A 42 1.11 -7.82 -19.06
C GLU A 42 -0.27 -7.89 -18.42
N ILE A 43 -0.48 -8.81 -17.47
CA ILE A 43 -1.70 -8.85 -16.69
C ILE A 43 -1.69 -7.66 -15.71
N ARG A 44 -2.82 -6.98 -15.63
CA ARG A 44 -2.92 -5.72 -14.86
C ARG A 44 -3.67 -5.87 -13.54
N GLU A 45 -4.32 -6.98 -13.34
CA GLU A 45 -5.01 -7.31 -12.09
C GLU A 45 -5.06 -8.82 -11.89
N GLY A 46 -5.29 -9.25 -10.66
CA GLY A 46 -5.35 -10.65 -10.30
C GLY A 46 -4.01 -11.24 -9.89
N ILE A 47 -4.03 -12.54 -9.59
CA ILE A 47 -2.84 -13.29 -9.17
C ILE A 47 -1.79 -13.26 -10.30
N GLY A 48 -0.53 -12.98 -9.94
CA GLY A 48 0.58 -12.90 -10.88
C GLY A 48 0.86 -11.49 -11.41
N THR A 49 0.00 -10.52 -11.12
CA THR A 49 0.30 -9.11 -11.42
C THR A 49 1.58 -8.70 -10.70
N THR A 50 2.55 -8.14 -11.44
CA THR A 50 3.77 -7.61 -10.86
C THR A 50 3.72 -6.09 -10.82
N ILE A 51 4.13 -5.53 -9.68
CA ILE A 51 3.98 -4.13 -9.38
C ILE A 51 5.31 -3.60 -8.85
N THR A 52 5.65 -2.39 -9.23
CA THR A 52 6.80 -1.68 -8.68
C THR A 52 6.33 -0.37 -8.07
N ALA A 53 6.82 -0.09 -6.88
CA ALA A 53 6.57 1.16 -6.17
C ALA A 53 7.89 1.83 -5.86
N PHE A 54 7.96 3.12 -6.11
CA PHE A 54 9.07 3.97 -5.71
C PHE A 54 8.58 4.93 -4.64
N THR A 55 9.26 4.97 -3.50
CA THR A 55 8.95 5.88 -2.41
C THR A 55 10.22 6.64 -2.04
N GLY A 56 10.15 7.97 -2.07
CA GLY A 56 11.30 8.79 -1.74
C GLY A 56 10.90 10.19 -1.27
N PRO A 57 11.72 10.84 -0.43
CA PRO A 57 11.42 12.16 0.09
C PRO A 57 11.49 13.21 -1.02
N PHE A 58 10.42 14.01 -1.14
CA PHE A 58 10.35 15.17 -2.03
C PHE A 58 10.58 14.90 -3.53
N TYR A 59 10.54 13.63 -3.99
CA TYR A 59 10.81 13.33 -5.42
C TYR A 59 9.83 13.98 -6.39
N LYS A 60 8.58 14.21 -5.95
CA LYS A 60 7.56 14.86 -6.77
C LYS A 60 7.80 16.36 -6.95
N ARG A 61 8.50 16.97 -6.00
CA ARG A 61 8.75 18.42 -5.99
C ARG A 61 10.13 18.77 -6.57
N TYR A 62 11.13 17.94 -6.32
CA TYR A 62 12.50 18.19 -6.72
C TYR A 62 13.03 17.01 -7.54
N PRO A 63 13.21 17.17 -8.88
CA PRO A 63 13.71 16.08 -9.74
C PRO A 63 15.06 15.48 -9.28
N LEU A 64 15.90 16.27 -8.61
CA LEU A 64 17.16 15.81 -8.08
C LEU A 64 17.00 14.65 -7.08
N PHE A 65 15.89 14.60 -6.35
CA PHE A 65 15.57 13.56 -5.37
C PHE A 65 14.90 12.33 -5.98
N SER A 66 14.68 12.31 -7.30
CA SER A 66 14.06 11.15 -7.97
C SER A 66 14.91 9.88 -7.91
N LYS A 67 16.19 10.00 -7.59
CA LYS A 67 17.11 8.86 -7.41
C LYS A 67 17.31 8.46 -5.96
N LEU A 68 16.75 9.23 -5.01
CA LEU A 68 16.88 8.98 -3.58
C LEU A 68 15.57 8.39 -3.06
N GLY A 69 15.52 7.09 -2.90
CA GLY A 69 14.32 6.45 -2.38
C GLY A 69 14.42 4.94 -2.40
N LEU A 70 13.34 4.32 -1.95
CA LEU A 70 13.18 2.88 -1.88
C LEU A 70 12.40 2.39 -3.10
N LEU A 71 12.99 1.44 -3.82
CA LEU A 71 12.31 0.72 -4.89
C LEU A 71 11.80 -0.61 -4.33
N ASP A 72 10.50 -0.80 -4.37
CA ASP A 72 9.83 -1.99 -3.88
C ASP A 72 9.16 -2.70 -5.05
N THR A 73 9.49 -3.97 -5.23
CA THR A 73 8.87 -4.82 -6.25
C THR A 73 8.06 -5.92 -5.58
N MET A 74 6.89 -6.22 -6.13
CA MET A 74 5.98 -7.19 -5.54
C MET A 74 5.17 -7.93 -6.59
N VAL A 75 4.65 -9.10 -6.21
CA VAL A 75 3.76 -9.90 -7.03
C VAL A 75 2.49 -10.22 -6.24
N VAL A 76 1.34 -10.12 -6.89
CA VAL A 76 0.06 -10.49 -6.28
C VAL A 76 -0.02 -12.00 -6.15
N THR A 77 -0.20 -12.49 -4.94
CA THR A 77 -0.28 -13.92 -4.61
C THR A 77 -1.68 -14.38 -4.24
N ASN A 78 -2.56 -13.46 -3.82
CA ASN A 78 -3.95 -13.75 -3.51
C ASN A 78 -4.82 -12.58 -3.98
N TRP A 79 -5.94 -12.89 -4.64
CA TRP A 79 -6.82 -11.87 -5.21
C TRP A 79 -8.28 -12.29 -5.01
N GLN A 80 -8.93 -11.64 -4.07
CA GLN A 80 -10.31 -11.93 -3.67
C GLN A 80 -11.14 -10.64 -3.61
N PRO A 81 -11.51 -10.06 -4.78
CA PRO A 81 -12.33 -8.84 -4.78
C PRO A 81 -13.71 -9.11 -4.18
N PRO A 82 -14.26 -8.18 -3.42
CA PRO A 82 -13.70 -6.95 -2.90
C PRO A 82 -13.16 -7.10 -1.47
N TYR A 83 -12.67 -8.27 -1.09
CA TYR A 83 -12.36 -8.63 0.30
C TYR A 83 -10.90 -8.52 0.66
N ARG A 84 -10.02 -9.05 -0.18
CA ARG A 84 -8.61 -9.22 0.19
C ARG A 84 -7.68 -9.31 -1.02
N CYS A 85 -6.52 -8.72 -0.87
CA CYS A 85 -5.39 -8.87 -1.79
C CYS A 85 -4.11 -9.05 -0.98
N ASP A 86 -3.34 -10.08 -1.30
CA ASP A 86 -2.03 -10.32 -0.72
C ASP A 86 -0.96 -10.16 -1.80
N VAL A 87 0.16 -9.57 -1.41
CA VAL A 87 1.34 -9.41 -2.26
C VAL A 87 2.57 -9.96 -1.58
N MET A 88 3.52 -10.45 -2.37
CA MET A 88 4.84 -10.83 -1.89
C MET A 88 5.84 -9.80 -2.39
N HIS A 89 6.60 -9.20 -1.48
CA HIS A 89 7.70 -8.31 -1.82
C HIS A 89 8.89 -9.13 -2.30
N THR A 90 9.33 -8.86 -3.53
CA THR A 90 10.37 -9.62 -4.22
C THR A 90 11.68 -8.83 -4.37
N GLY A 91 11.73 -7.62 -3.86
CA GLY A 91 12.89 -6.73 -3.95
C GLY A 91 14.04 -7.15 -3.04
N LYS A 92 15.15 -6.43 -3.15
CA LYS A 92 16.35 -6.68 -2.33
C LYS A 92 16.27 -6.05 -0.95
N VAL A 93 15.58 -4.93 -0.83
CA VAL A 93 15.52 -4.13 0.41
C VAL A 93 14.31 -4.52 1.24
N LEU A 94 13.13 -4.58 0.62
CA LEU A 94 11.90 -4.96 1.30
C LEU A 94 11.49 -6.37 0.85
N ARG A 95 11.36 -7.27 1.83
CA ARG A 95 10.96 -8.67 1.62
C ARG A 95 9.89 -9.05 2.63
N GLY A 96 9.01 -9.94 2.24
CA GLY A 96 7.93 -10.42 3.08
C GLY A 96 6.58 -10.33 2.39
N VAL A 97 5.50 -10.40 3.15
CA VAL A 97 4.13 -10.43 2.65
C VAL A 97 3.37 -9.19 3.09
N GLY A 98 2.68 -8.54 2.15
CA GLY A 98 1.75 -7.47 2.43
C GLY A 98 0.31 -7.94 2.20
N SER A 99 -0.63 -7.44 2.99
CA SER A 99 -2.05 -7.79 2.87
C SER A 99 -2.92 -6.56 2.97
N PHE A 100 -3.90 -6.47 2.09
CA PHE A 100 -5.00 -5.50 2.13
C PHE A 100 -6.29 -6.26 2.37
N GLU A 101 -6.99 -5.95 3.44
CA GLU A 101 -8.27 -6.56 3.76
C GLU A 101 -9.33 -5.47 3.96
N LEU A 102 -10.51 -5.68 3.38
CA LEU A 102 -11.65 -4.78 3.50
C LEU A 102 -12.78 -5.47 4.24
N VAL A 103 -13.20 -4.88 5.35
CA VAL A 103 -14.31 -5.37 6.18
C VAL A 103 -15.45 -4.34 6.13
N GLU A 104 -16.62 -4.78 5.69
CA GLU A 104 -17.81 -3.95 5.67
C GLU A 104 -18.29 -3.70 7.10
N LEU A 105 -18.39 -2.43 7.49
CA LEU A 105 -18.94 -2.03 8.79
C LEU A 105 -20.39 -1.56 8.67
N SER A 106 -20.72 -0.92 7.56
CA SER A 106 -22.06 -0.48 7.20
C SER A 106 -22.15 -0.26 5.69
N GLU A 107 -23.28 0.15 5.17
CA GLU A 107 -23.46 0.45 3.75
C GLU A 107 -22.50 1.53 3.23
N ASN A 108 -22.06 2.43 4.11
CA ASN A 108 -21.25 3.59 3.75
C ASN A 108 -19.91 3.66 4.49
N THR A 109 -19.52 2.58 5.18
CA THR A 109 -18.26 2.55 5.93
C THR A 109 -17.60 1.20 5.79
N THR A 110 -16.33 1.23 5.40
CA THR A 110 -15.50 0.05 5.24
C THR A 110 -14.22 0.21 6.05
N ARG A 111 -13.86 -0.81 6.83
CA ARG A 111 -12.55 -0.84 7.48
C ARG A 111 -11.52 -1.40 6.51
N PHE A 112 -10.46 -0.65 6.32
CA PHE A 112 -9.28 -1.09 5.57
C PHE A 112 -8.20 -1.50 6.56
N ASN A 113 -7.82 -2.77 6.54
CA ASN A 113 -6.73 -3.34 7.32
C ASN A 113 -5.52 -3.53 6.42
N TRP A 114 -4.44 -2.84 6.71
CA TRP A 114 -3.17 -3.02 6.05
C TRP A 114 -2.20 -3.75 6.99
N SER A 115 -1.61 -4.84 6.52
CA SER A 115 -0.63 -5.63 7.25
C SER A 115 0.61 -5.84 6.42
N GLU A 116 1.77 -5.82 7.07
CA GLU A 116 3.05 -6.13 6.46
C GLU A 116 3.83 -7.07 7.38
N ASP A 117 4.26 -8.21 6.84
CA ASP A 117 5.24 -9.08 7.48
C ASP A 117 6.58 -8.83 6.81
N ILE A 118 7.48 -8.15 7.51
CA ILE A 118 8.77 -7.73 6.97
C ILE A 118 9.87 -8.65 7.48
N GLU A 119 10.60 -9.25 6.55
CA GLU A 119 11.76 -10.09 6.85
C GLU A 119 13.02 -9.24 6.95
N CYS A 120 13.47 -8.99 8.16
CA CYS A 120 14.70 -8.24 8.43
C CYS A 120 15.21 -8.51 9.84
N SER A 121 16.39 -8.03 10.16
CA SER A 121 16.89 -8.09 11.53
C SER A 121 16.11 -7.15 12.44
N ARG A 122 16.15 -7.41 13.75
CA ARG A 122 15.50 -6.55 14.74
C ARG A 122 16.00 -5.10 14.67
N LEU A 123 17.29 -4.92 14.45
CA LEU A 123 17.89 -3.59 14.36
C LEU A 123 17.39 -2.84 13.12
N GLN A 124 17.34 -3.52 11.97
CA GLN A 124 16.79 -2.95 10.73
C GLN A 124 15.33 -2.58 10.90
N PHE A 125 14.54 -3.45 11.54
CA PHE A 125 13.12 -3.20 11.79
C PHE A 125 12.93 -1.95 12.66
N LEU A 126 13.69 -1.83 13.76
CA LEU A 126 13.61 -0.65 14.64
C LEU A 126 13.98 0.65 13.94
N ALA A 127 14.89 0.58 12.96
CA ALA A 127 15.27 1.74 12.17
C ALA A 127 14.20 2.14 11.14
N ILE A 128 13.53 1.16 10.53
CA ILE A 128 12.54 1.39 9.46
C ILE A 128 11.14 1.67 10.02
N PHE A 129 10.76 1.03 11.11
CA PHE A 129 9.41 1.04 11.65
C PHE A 129 8.80 2.43 11.83
N PRO A 130 9.46 3.43 12.46
CA PRO A 130 8.85 4.73 12.66
C PRO A 130 8.48 5.42 11.35
N PHE A 131 9.35 5.35 10.34
CA PHE A 131 9.13 5.96 9.04
C PHE A 131 8.00 5.26 8.28
N LEU A 132 8.02 3.93 8.28
CA LEU A 132 6.98 3.13 7.63
C LEU A 132 5.62 3.36 8.28
N TRP A 133 5.55 3.32 9.61
CA TRP A 133 4.31 3.54 10.35
C TRP A 133 3.72 4.93 10.09
N ILE A 134 4.54 5.98 10.20
CA ILE A 134 4.10 7.36 9.94
C ILE A 134 3.67 7.52 8.48
N GLY A 135 4.47 7.03 7.54
CA GLY A 135 4.19 7.12 6.11
C GLY A 135 2.88 6.44 5.73
N VAL A 136 2.64 5.23 6.25
CA VAL A 136 1.39 4.50 6.02
C VAL A 136 0.21 5.22 6.66
N ARG A 137 0.35 5.69 7.90
CA ARG A 137 -0.72 6.42 8.60
C ARG A 137 -1.18 7.63 7.80
N ILE A 138 -0.23 8.43 7.32
CA ILE A 138 -0.53 9.61 6.51
C ILE A 138 -1.19 9.19 5.19
N SER A 139 -0.68 8.14 4.55
CA SER A 139 -1.22 7.63 3.29
C SER A 139 -2.67 7.18 3.44
N LEU A 140 -2.98 6.41 4.49
CA LEU A 140 -4.34 5.94 4.74
C LEU A 140 -5.29 7.08 5.11
N ALA A 141 -4.82 8.10 5.80
CA ALA A 141 -5.61 9.31 6.08
C ALA A 141 -5.93 10.07 4.79
N ARG A 142 -4.98 10.16 3.87
CA ARG A 142 -5.21 10.77 2.54
C ARG A 142 -6.22 9.97 1.72
N LEU A 143 -6.10 8.65 1.72
CA LEU A 143 -7.07 7.77 1.06
C LEU A 143 -8.48 7.99 1.62
N SER A 144 -8.62 7.98 2.93
CA SER A 144 -9.91 8.23 3.59
C SER A 144 -10.51 9.57 3.20
N THR A 145 -9.69 10.62 3.18
CA THR A 145 -10.14 11.97 2.77
C THR A 145 -10.59 11.98 1.31
N SER A 146 -9.88 11.29 0.42
CA SER A 146 -10.21 11.24 -1.01
C SER A 146 -11.54 10.53 -1.30
N LEU A 147 -11.98 9.66 -0.40
CA LEU A 147 -13.21 8.87 -0.55
C LEU A 147 -14.42 9.51 0.11
N ARG A 148 -14.26 10.65 0.78
CA ARG A 148 -15.40 11.38 1.35
C ARG A 148 -16.34 11.84 0.24
N PRO A 149 -17.66 11.78 0.46
CA PRO A 149 -18.61 12.32 -0.51
C PRO A 149 -18.39 13.84 -0.65
N PRO A 150 -18.66 14.40 -1.85
CA PRO A 150 -18.58 15.85 -2.04
C PRO A 150 -19.64 16.54 -1.15
N GLU A 151 -19.27 17.69 -0.57
CA GLU A 151 -20.18 18.53 0.21
C GLU A 151 -21.19 19.25 -0.68
#